data_3b922005bd5dbf1c855061b7701fea90
#
_entry.id   3b922005bd5dbf1c855061b7701fea90
#
_cell.length_a   1.000
_cell.length_b   1.000
_cell.length_c   1.000
_cell.angle_alpha   90.00
_cell.angle_beta   90.00
_cell.angle_gamma   90.00
#
_symmetry.space_group_name_H-M   'P 1'
#
loop_
_entity.id
_entity.type
_entity.pdbx_description
1 polymer ?
#
loop_
_entity_poly.entity_id
_entity_poly.type
_entity_poly.pdbx_seq_one_letter_code
_entity_poly.pdbx_strand_id
1 'polypeptide(L)'
;MTTRIKMCGFTREADVDAAVAAGANAIGLVLYPPSKRFVDAQRAAQLAQRLPAFVTPVLLFVNAQALEIETAAAKVPGAWLQFHGDESPAECAHWGQRLGRPWLRAARIPLGEATPAFDLVKYAQDHSQAKAVLLDAHVDGYGGGGKAFHWSRLPTNVNAHLVLSGGLTPANVADGMAQVRHRGLSLAVDVSSGIESAPGIKDSDLMHAFVAAVRAADHHAAPGD
;
A
#
# COMPACT_ATOMS: atom_id res chain seq x y z
N MET A 1 -5.03 -2.77 -19.27
CA MET A 1 -4.42 -1.70 -18.43
C MET A 1 -3.29 -2.28 -17.60
N THR A 2 -2.19 -1.56 -17.43
CA THR A 2 -1.05 -2.03 -16.61
C THR A 2 -1.28 -1.76 -15.13
N THR A 3 -1.26 -2.78 -14.28
CA THR A 3 -1.44 -2.67 -12.83
C THR A 3 -0.27 -1.91 -12.20
N ARG A 4 -0.56 -0.92 -11.36
CA ARG A 4 0.46 -0.16 -10.62
C ARG A 4 0.94 -0.96 -9.42
N ILE A 5 2.23 -0.86 -9.12
CA ILE A 5 2.90 -1.61 -8.06
C ILE A 5 3.48 -0.64 -7.05
N LYS A 6 3.01 -0.72 -5.80
CA LYS A 6 3.66 -0.10 -4.66
C LYS A 6 4.47 -1.16 -3.91
N MET A 7 5.68 -0.85 -3.53
CA MET A 7 6.50 -1.63 -2.61
C MET A 7 6.68 -0.83 -1.32
N CYS A 8 6.48 -1.45 -0.16
CA CYS A 8 6.36 -0.73 1.12
C CYS A 8 7.36 -1.19 2.17
N GLY A 9 7.80 -0.26 3.04
CA GLY A 9 8.63 -0.57 4.17
C GLY A 9 10.14 -0.57 3.87
N PHE A 10 10.62 0.43 3.17
CA PHE A 10 12.04 0.59 2.84
C PHE A 10 12.80 1.30 3.94
N THR A 11 14.00 0.81 4.25
CA THR A 11 14.91 1.34 5.27
C THR A 11 16.32 1.60 4.74
N ARG A 12 16.66 1.07 3.56
CA ARG A 12 18.01 1.11 2.95
C ARG A 12 17.96 1.65 1.53
N GLU A 13 18.99 2.39 1.15
CA GLU A 13 19.14 2.97 -0.20
C GLU A 13 19.20 1.90 -1.29
N ALA A 14 20.04 0.86 -1.08
CA ALA A 14 20.19 -0.21 -2.06
C ALA A 14 18.87 -0.92 -2.39
N ASP A 15 17.97 -1.04 -1.39
CA ASP A 15 16.65 -1.63 -1.58
C ASP A 15 15.74 -0.72 -2.41
N VAL A 16 15.81 0.60 -2.18
CA VAL A 16 15.06 1.59 -2.98
C VAL A 16 15.50 1.55 -4.44
N ASP A 17 16.81 1.53 -4.68
CA ASP A 17 17.38 1.46 -6.03
C ASP A 17 16.95 0.18 -6.75
N ALA A 18 17.00 -0.96 -6.07
CA ALA A 18 16.58 -2.24 -6.61
C ALA A 18 15.07 -2.27 -6.92
N ALA A 19 14.22 -1.66 -6.07
CA ALA A 19 12.79 -1.55 -6.32
C ALA A 19 12.47 -0.68 -7.54
N VAL A 20 13.18 0.44 -7.70
CA VAL A 20 13.07 1.30 -8.87
C VAL A 20 13.50 0.54 -10.13
N ALA A 21 14.63 -0.17 -10.09
CA ALA A 21 15.12 -0.99 -11.20
C ALA A 21 14.14 -2.14 -11.55
N ALA A 22 13.50 -2.73 -10.57
CA ALA A 22 12.47 -3.75 -10.76
C ALA A 22 11.17 -3.20 -11.39
N GLY A 23 10.93 -1.89 -11.34
CA GLY A 23 9.76 -1.25 -11.95
C GLY A 23 8.63 -0.91 -10.96
N ALA A 24 8.95 -0.63 -9.70
CA ALA A 24 7.99 -0.09 -8.74
C ALA A 24 7.47 1.29 -9.19
N ASN A 25 6.17 1.54 -9.01
CA ASN A 25 5.54 2.83 -9.29
C ASN A 25 5.45 3.72 -8.04
N ALA A 26 5.52 3.13 -6.84
CA ALA A 26 5.51 3.85 -5.58
C ALA A 26 6.33 3.13 -4.50
N ILE A 27 6.94 3.90 -3.62
CA ILE A 27 7.78 3.42 -2.52
C ILE A 27 7.19 3.89 -1.20
N GLY A 28 6.86 2.94 -0.31
CA GLY A 28 6.31 3.21 1.01
C GLY A 28 7.39 3.35 2.07
N LEU A 29 7.33 4.43 2.84
CA LEU A 29 8.21 4.76 3.96
C LEU A 29 7.37 4.78 5.24
N VAL A 30 7.69 3.96 6.22
CA VAL A 30 6.85 3.70 7.40
C VAL A 30 7.28 4.61 8.55
N LEU A 31 6.44 5.60 8.89
CA LEU A 31 6.66 6.55 9.99
C LEU A 31 5.97 6.09 11.30
N TYR A 32 5.97 4.79 11.56
CA TYR A 32 5.36 4.19 12.75
C TYR A 32 6.42 3.51 13.60
N PRO A 33 6.84 4.11 14.75
CA PRO A 33 7.97 3.64 15.56
C PRO A 33 7.93 2.16 15.98
N PRO A 34 6.77 1.55 16.30
CA PRO A 34 6.74 0.14 16.63
C PRO A 34 7.01 -0.82 15.46
N SER A 35 7.01 -0.32 14.23
CA SER A 35 7.29 -1.14 13.04
C SER A 35 8.77 -1.51 12.92
N LYS A 36 9.05 -2.77 12.55
CA LYS A 36 10.42 -3.20 12.16
C LYS A 36 10.94 -2.51 10.90
N ARG A 37 10.07 -1.80 10.18
CA ARG A 37 10.36 -1.04 8.95
C ARG A 37 10.32 0.46 9.20
N PHE A 38 10.36 0.87 10.46
CA PHE A 38 10.31 2.28 10.85
C PHE A 38 11.50 3.07 10.28
N VAL A 39 11.18 4.24 9.76
CA VAL A 39 12.15 5.30 9.44
C VAL A 39 11.62 6.62 9.98
N ASP A 40 12.50 7.46 10.51
CA ASP A 40 12.15 8.82 10.87
C ASP A 40 11.98 9.72 9.63
N ALA A 41 11.49 10.93 9.82
CA ALA A 41 11.24 11.88 8.74
C ALA A 41 12.53 12.27 7.98
N GLN A 42 13.69 12.30 8.65
CA GLN A 42 14.97 12.60 8.02
C GLN A 42 15.42 11.43 7.13
N ARG A 43 15.32 10.22 7.65
CA ARG A 43 15.65 9.01 6.89
C ARG A 43 14.70 8.83 5.70
N ALA A 44 13.41 9.09 5.89
CA ALA A 44 12.42 9.07 4.81
C ALA A 44 12.79 10.04 3.68
N ALA A 45 13.25 11.25 4.01
CA ALA A 45 13.70 12.22 3.02
C ALA A 45 14.94 11.73 2.24
N GLN A 46 15.92 11.14 2.91
CA GLN A 46 17.12 10.58 2.26
C GLN A 46 16.75 9.48 1.25
N LEU A 47 15.87 8.57 1.64
CA LEU A 47 15.41 7.49 0.77
C LEU A 47 14.57 8.02 -0.41
N ALA A 48 13.71 9.01 -0.17
CA ALA A 48 12.88 9.61 -1.20
C ALA A 48 13.69 10.38 -2.26
N GLN A 49 14.85 10.95 -1.90
CA GLN A 49 15.75 11.62 -2.85
C GLN A 49 16.33 10.69 -3.93
N ARG A 50 16.28 9.38 -3.72
CA ARG A 50 16.73 8.39 -4.72
C ARG A 50 15.70 8.10 -5.80
N LEU A 51 14.45 8.54 -5.61
CA LEU A 51 13.36 8.22 -6.53
C LEU A 51 13.45 9.07 -7.80
N PRO A 52 13.44 8.43 -8.98
CA PRO A 52 13.35 9.15 -10.23
C PRO A 52 11.94 9.72 -10.43
N ALA A 53 11.79 10.58 -11.44
CA ALA A 53 10.48 11.07 -11.85
C ALA A 53 9.51 9.92 -12.10
N PHE A 54 8.23 10.11 -11.72
CA PHE A 54 7.13 9.15 -11.83
C PHE A 54 7.16 7.94 -10.87
N VAL A 55 8.12 7.88 -9.94
CA VAL A 55 8.05 6.98 -8.79
C VAL A 55 7.64 7.77 -7.57
N THR A 56 6.48 7.43 -7.00
CA THR A 56 5.85 8.21 -5.93
C THR A 56 6.33 7.79 -4.55
N PRO A 57 6.89 8.68 -3.71
CA PRO A 57 7.07 8.42 -2.30
C PRO A 57 5.71 8.40 -1.58
N VAL A 58 5.52 7.45 -0.66
CA VAL A 58 4.30 7.33 0.15
C VAL A 58 4.70 7.25 1.62
N LEU A 59 4.28 8.24 2.41
CA LEU A 59 4.50 8.30 3.85
C LEU A 59 3.36 7.58 4.57
N LEU A 60 3.67 6.49 5.26
CA LEU A 60 2.70 5.67 5.99
C LEU A 60 2.70 6.07 7.46
N PHE A 61 1.51 6.43 7.95
CA PHE A 61 1.24 6.81 9.33
C PHE A 61 0.26 5.84 9.99
N VAL A 62 0.40 5.68 11.30
CA VAL A 62 -0.52 4.91 12.15
C VAL A 62 -0.77 5.75 13.40
N ASN A 63 -1.95 6.36 13.51
CA ASN A 63 -2.37 7.20 14.63
C ASN A 63 -1.32 8.26 15.01
N ALA A 64 -0.65 8.83 14.00
CA ALA A 64 0.47 9.76 14.20
C ALA A 64 -0.01 11.12 14.70
N GLN A 65 0.84 11.78 15.51
CA GLN A 65 0.57 13.12 15.99
C GLN A 65 0.72 14.16 14.87
N ALA A 66 0.04 15.30 15.00
CA ALA A 66 0.05 16.37 14.01
C ALA A 66 1.47 16.80 13.60
N LEU A 67 2.35 17.00 14.57
CA LEU A 67 3.73 17.43 14.33
C LEU A 67 4.54 16.40 13.54
N GLU A 68 4.28 15.11 13.74
CA GLU A 68 4.96 14.01 13.01
C GLU A 68 4.56 14.03 11.54
N ILE A 69 3.26 14.17 11.25
CA ILE A 69 2.72 14.24 9.88
C ILE A 69 3.25 15.48 9.15
N GLU A 70 3.17 16.65 9.78
CA GLU A 70 3.65 17.92 9.21
C GLU A 70 5.16 17.87 8.93
N THR A 71 5.95 17.39 9.90
CA THR A 71 7.40 17.28 9.77
C THR A 71 7.81 16.37 8.63
N ALA A 72 7.21 15.20 8.54
CA ALA A 72 7.52 14.23 7.49
C ALA A 72 7.08 14.75 6.10
N ALA A 73 5.89 15.31 5.99
CA ALA A 73 5.39 15.90 4.75
C ALA A 73 6.24 17.07 4.25
N ALA A 74 6.74 17.93 5.17
CA ALA A 74 7.63 19.03 4.82
C ALA A 74 8.99 18.52 4.30
N LYS A 75 9.53 17.42 4.88
CA LYS A 75 10.82 16.85 4.49
C LYS A 75 10.76 16.03 3.19
N VAL A 76 9.61 15.50 2.83
CA VAL A 76 9.41 14.70 1.61
C VAL A 76 8.38 15.38 0.70
N PRO A 77 8.78 16.43 -0.04
CA PRO A 77 7.87 17.13 -0.93
C PRO A 77 7.35 16.19 -2.03
N GLY A 78 6.05 16.30 -2.37
CA GLY A 78 5.41 15.44 -3.38
C GLY A 78 4.96 14.07 -2.88
N ALA A 79 5.28 13.68 -1.64
CA ALA A 79 4.82 12.41 -1.09
C ALA A 79 3.30 12.35 -0.97
N TRP A 80 2.73 11.18 -1.24
CA TRP A 80 1.37 10.84 -0.85
C TRP A 80 1.34 10.43 0.63
N LEU A 81 0.18 10.58 1.25
CA LEU A 81 -0.04 10.13 2.62
C LEU A 81 -0.76 8.78 2.59
N GLN A 82 -0.41 7.89 3.52
CA GLN A 82 -1.15 6.64 3.74
C GLN A 82 -1.51 6.55 5.21
N PHE A 83 -2.80 6.51 5.52
CA PHE A 83 -3.32 6.34 6.88
C PHE A 83 -3.67 4.87 7.11
N HIS A 84 -3.00 4.24 8.06
CA HIS A 84 -3.05 2.78 8.27
C HIS A 84 -3.47 2.40 9.71
N GLY A 85 -3.80 3.37 10.53
CA GLY A 85 -4.27 3.20 11.91
C GLY A 85 -5.79 3.22 12.02
N ASP A 86 -6.27 3.94 13.04
CA ASP A 86 -7.69 4.10 13.34
C ASP A 86 -8.17 5.53 13.02
N GLU A 87 -7.42 6.25 12.19
CA GLU A 87 -7.76 7.62 11.79
C GLU A 87 -9.15 7.67 11.15
N SER A 88 -9.98 8.59 11.61
CA SER A 88 -11.33 8.80 11.07
C SER A 88 -11.31 9.37 9.66
N PRO A 89 -12.42 9.24 8.89
CA PRO A 89 -12.56 9.87 7.58
C PRO A 89 -12.28 11.39 7.60
N ALA A 90 -12.74 12.07 8.66
CA ALA A 90 -12.55 13.51 8.83
C ALA A 90 -11.08 13.88 9.06
N GLU A 91 -10.37 13.11 9.86
CA GLU A 91 -8.93 13.34 10.10
C GLU A 91 -8.12 13.11 8.82
N CYS A 92 -8.37 12.03 8.10
CA CYS A 92 -7.70 11.76 6.82
C CYS A 92 -7.93 12.88 5.80
N ALA A 93 -9.18 13.33 5.66
CA ALA A 93 -9.53 14.41 4.75
C ALA A 93 -8.90 15.74 5.17
N HIS A 94 -8.89 16.04 6.49
CA HIS A 94 -8.24 17.23 7.05
C HIS A 94 -6.75 17.27 6.65
N TRP A 95 -6.01 16.17 6.85
CA TRP A 95 -4.60 16.13 6.51
C TRP A 95 -4.35 16.23 5.01
N GLY A 96 -5.14 15.55 4.20
CA GLY A 96 -5.08 15.65 2.74
C GLY A 96 -5.25 17.09 2.26
N GLN A 97 -6.27 17.78 2.77
CA GLN A 97 -6.58 19.17 2.44
C GLN A 97 -5.52 20.15 2.98
N ARG A 98 -5.17 20.04 4.26
CA ARG A 98 -4.21 20.94 4.94
C ARG A 98 -2.84 20.92 4.27
N LEU A 99 -2.37 19.74 3.86
CA LEU A 99 -1.07 19.60 3.22
C LEU A 99 -1.12 19.69 1.70
N GLY A 100 -2.31 19.73 1.10
CA GLY A 100 -2.48 19.69 -0.35
C GLY A 100 -1.96 18.38 -0.97
N ARG A 101 -2.11 17.24 -0.27
CA ARG A 101 -1.55 15.94 -0.67
C ARG A 101 -2.65 14.92 -0.96
N PRO A 102 -2.48 14.13 -2.03
CA PRO A 102 -3.29 12.93 -2.19
C PRO A 102 -2.99 11.92 -1.07
N TRP A 103 -4.01 11.11 -0.74
CA TRP A 103 -3.87 10.14 0.34
C TRP A 103 -4.57 8.82 0.04
N LEU A 104 -4.09 7.76 0.68
CA LEU A 104 -4.63 6.41 0.68
C LEU A 104 -5.17 6.07 2.07
N ARG A 105 -6.24 5.30 2.12
CA ARG A 105 -6.76 4.74 3.37
C ARG A 105 -6.63 3.22 3.39
N ALA A 106 -5.99 2.67 4.41
CA ALA A 106 -5.95 1.23 4.61
C ALA A 106 -7.24 0.75 5.29
N ALA A 107 -7.93 -0.19 4.65
CA ALA A 107 -9.03 -0.95 5.20
C ALA A 107 -8.47 -2.24 5.80
N ARG A 108 -8.50 -2.37 7.13
CA ARG A 108 -8.02 -3.55 7.84
C ARG A 108 -9.14 -4.60 7.88
N ILE A 109 -9.08 -5.57 6.99
CA ILE A 109 -10.14 -6.56 6.78
C ILE A 109 -9.91 -7.76 7.69
N PRO A 110 -10.87 -8.15 8.56
CA PRO A 110 -10.73 -9.28 9.45
C PRO A 110 -10.49 -10.60 8.71
N LEU A 111 -9.58 -11.44 9.22
CA LEU A 111 -9.18 -12.74 8.62
C LEU A 111 -10.15 -13.89 8.92
N GLY A 112 -11.14 -13.71 9.75
CA GLY A 112 -12.04 -14.77 10.18
C GLY A 112 -13.45 -14.61 9.63
N GLU A 113 -14.32 -15.57 10.03
CA GLU A 113 -15.77 -15.45 9.86
C GLU A 113 -16.40 -14.54 10.93
N ALA A 114 -15.57 -13.71 11.60
CA ALA A 114 -16.00 -12.82 12.66
C ALA A 114 -17.14 -11.92 12.18
N THR A 115 -18.19 -11.91 12.93
CA THR A 115 -19.31 -11.00 12.77
C THR A 115 -19.13 -9.79 13.70
N PRO A 116 -19.48 -8.58 13.23
CA PRO A 116 -20.09 -8.28 11.94
C PRO A 116 -19.09 -8.32 10.78
N ALA A 117 -19.56 -8.69 9.59
CA ALA A 117 -18.76 -8.63 8.37
C ALA A 117 -18.29 -7.20 8.12
N PHE A 118 -17.04 -7.03 7.69
CA PHE A 118 -16.49 -5.71 7.35
C PHE A 118 -17.22 -5.15 6.11
N ASP A 119 -17.91 -4.04 6.27
CA ASP A 119 -18.64 -3.38 5.18
C ASP A 119 -17.68 -2.49 4.37
N LEU A 120 -17.03 -3.08 3.36
CA LEU A 120 -16.10 -2.37 2.49
C LEU A 120 -16.81 -1.30 1.63
N VAL A 121 -18.08 -1.49 1.26
CA VAL A 121 -18.81 -0.52 0.47
C VAL A 121 -19.04 0.76 1.27
N LYS A 122 -19.55 0.62 2.49
CA LYS A 122 -19.70 1.76 3.40
C LYS A 122 -18.36 2.40 3.73
N TYR A 123 -17.32 1.60 3.99
CA TYR A 123 -15.98 2.11 4.28
C TYR A 123 -15.43 2.96 3.13
N ALA A 124 -15.59 2.51 1.89
CA ALA A 124 -15.18 3.26 0.71
C ALA A 124 -15.97 4.56 0.53
N GLN A 125 -17.27 4.55 0.87
CA GLN A 125 -18.12 5.76 0.85
C GLN A 125 -17.66 6.77 1.90
N ASP A 126 -17.42 6.34 3.13
CA ASP A 126 -16.96 7.19 4.23
C ASP A 126 -15.60 7.85 3.89
N HIS A 127 -14.73 7.14 3.14
CA HIS A 127 -13.42 7.62 2.71
C HIS A 127 -13.38 8.03 1.22
N SER A 128 -14.48 8.51 0.67
CA SER A 128 -14.61 8.84 -0.78
C SER A 128 -13.64 9.91 -1.29
N GLN A 129 -13.04 10.71 -0.40
CA GLN A 129 -11.99 11.66 -0.76
C GLN A 129 -10.59 11.02 -0.89
N ALA A 130 -10.42 9.77 -0.46
CA ALA A 130 -9.18 9.03 -0.67
C ALA A 130 -8.94 8.76 -2.15
N LYS A 131 -7.68 8.81 -2.59
CA LYS A 131 -7.31 8.41 -3.96
C LYS A 131 -7.49 6.92 -4.20
N ALA A 132 -7.35 6.10 -3.14
CA ALA A 132 -7.65 4.68 -3.18
C ALA A 132 -7.84 4.12 -1.76
N VAL A 133 -8.54 2.98 -1.68
CA VAL A 133 -8.66 2.15 -0.48
C VAL A 133 -7.69 0.98 -0.61
N LEU A 134 -6.75 0.86 0.33
CA LEU A 134 -5.81 -0.25 0.41
C LEU A 134 -6.43 -1.36 1.26
N LEU A 135 -6.53 -2.55 0.68
CA LEU A 135 -7.12 -3.73 1.31
C LEU A 135 -6.03 -4.51 2.03
N ASP A 136 -5.96 -4.41 3.35
CA ASP A 136 -4.98 -5.13 4.15
C ASP A 136 -5.64 -6.17 5.07
N ALA A 137 -4.97 -7.30 5.28
CA ALA A 137 -5.44 -8.31 6.23
C ALA A 137 -5.29 -7.81 7.67
N HIS A 138 -6.38 -7.85 8.45
CA HIS A 138 -6.31 -7.50 9.87
C HIS A 138 -5.58 -8.60 10.64
N VAL A 139 -4.43 -8.26 11.19
CA VAL A 139 -3.69 -9.04 12.18
C VAL A 139 -3.54 -8.21 13.45
N ASP A 140 -3.36 -8.87 14.60
CA ASP A 140 -3.10 -8.17 15.85
C ASP A 140 -1.85 -7.26 15.70
N GLY A 141 -2.00 -5.99 16.01
CA GLY A 141 -1.03 -4.94 15.71
C GLY A 141 -1.24 -4.29 14.32
N TYR A 142 -0.34 -3.38 13.95
CA TYR A 142 -0.43 -2.65 12.68
C TYR A 142 0.61 -3.15 11.69
N GLY A 143 0.13 -3.79 10.61
CA GLY A 143 0.89 -4.12 9.40
C GLY A 143 1.75 -5.39 9.47
N GLY A 144 1.96 -6.00 8.32
CA GLY A 144 3.05 -6.96 8.07
C GLY A 144 2.87 -8.40 8.59
N GLY A 145 1.66 -8.84 8.94
CA GLY A 145 1.42 -10.21 9.40
C GLY A 145 1.60 -11.32 8.35
N GLY A 146 1.80 -10.96 7.09
CA GLY A 146 2.07 -11.89 5.99
C GLY A 146 0.92 -12.87 5.66
N LYS A 147 -0.27 -12.66 6.22
CA LYS A 147 -1.44 -13.52 5.98
C LYS A 147 -2.35 -12.88 4.93
N ALA A 148 -2.77 -13.67 3.95
CA ALA A 148 -3.80 -13.27 2.99
C ALA A 148 -5.19 -13.56 3.58
N PHE A 149 -6.15 -12.66 3.29
CA PHE A 149 -7.57 -12.92 3.55
C PHE A 149 -8.25 -13.51 2.32
N HIS A 150 -9.47 -14.00 2.47
CA HIS A 150 -10.22 -14.56 1.34
C HIS A 150 -10.75 -13.44 0.43
N TRP A 151 -9.99 -13.06 -0.59
CA TRP A 151 -10.32 -11.97 -1.54
C TRP A 151 -11.65 -12.20 -2.27
N SER A 152 -12.07 -13.45 -2.43
CA SER A 152 -13.36 -13.80 -3.05
C SER A 152 -14.58 -13.29 -2.25
N ARG A 153 -14.42 -12.99 -0.96
CA ARG A 153 -15.49 -12.50 -0.07
C ARG A 153 -15.72 -10.99 -0.18
N LEU A 154 -14.88 -10.26 -0.89
CA LEU A 154 -15.05 -8.83 -1.09
C LEU A 154 -16.28 -8.55 -1.97
N PRO A 155 -17.03 -7.46 -1.72
CA PRO A 155 -18.15 -7.06 -2.57
C PRO A 155 -17.69 -6.70 -3.98
N THR A 156 -18.58 -6.83 -4.97
CA THR A 156 -18.27 -6.60 -6.40
C THR A 156 -18.58 -5.18 -6.89
N ASN A 157 -19.03 -4.30 -6.00
CA ASN A 157 -19.55 -2.97 -6.34
C ASN A 157 -18.91 -1.85 -5.51
N VAL A 158 -17.61 -1.96 -5.22
CA VAL A 158 -16.89 -0.93 -4.46
C VAL A 158 -16.59 0.27 -5.35
N ASN A 159 -17.21 1.41 -5.06
CA ASN A 159 -17.00 2.66 -5.81
C ASN A 159 -15.72 3.36 -5.33
N ALA A 160 -14.57 2.70 -5.47
CA ALA A 160 -13.25 3.22 -5.14
C ALA A 160 -12.17 2.58 -6.02
N HIS A 161 -11.04 3.26 -6.18
CA HIS A 161 -9.81 2.62 -6.64
C HIS A 161 -9.28 1.72 -5.53
N LEU A 162 -8.93 0.48 -5.85
CA LEU A 162 -8.47 -0.50 -4.87
C LEU A 162 -6.97 -0.71 -4.99
N VAL A 163 -6.32 -0.89 -3.85
CA VAL A 163 -4.93 -1.35 -3.75
C VAL A 163 -4.94 -2.66 -2.98
N LEU A 164 -4.69 -3.77 -3.66
CA LEU A 164 -4.62 -5.09 -3.02
C LEU A 164 -3.33 -5.21 -2.23
N SER A 165 -3.45 -5.54 -0.95
CA SER A 165 -2.33 -5.75 -0.02
C SER A 165 -2.62 -6.94 0.90
N GLY A 166 -1.81 -7.11 1.95
CA GLY A 166 -1.99 -8.17 2.94
C GLY A 166 -1.51 -9.53 2.47
N GLY A 167 -0.30 -9.91 2.86
CA GLY A 167 0.28 -11.23 2.59
C GLY A 167 0.58 -11.55 1.13
N LEU A 168 0.69 -10.53 0.27
CA LEU A 168 1.08 -10.73 -1.13
C LEU A 168 2.53 -11.19 -1.24
N THR A 169 2.76 -12.10 -2.19
CA THR A 169 4.06 -12.68 -2.56
C THR A 169 4.10 -12.85 -4.09
N PRO A 170 5.27 -13.11 -4.69
CA PRO A 170 5.33 -13.48 -6.10
C PRO A 170 4.44 -14.68 -6.48
N ALA A 171 4.23 -15.62 -5.52
CA ALA A 171 3.48 -16.85 -5.78
C ALA A 171 1.95 -16.66 -5.78
N ASN A 172 1.40 -15.63 -5.10
CA ASN A 172 -0.04 -15.49 -4.93
C ASN A 172 -0.64 -14.19 -5.51
N VAL A 173 0.18 -13.24 -5.94
CA VAL A 173 -0.31 -11.94 -6.41
C VAL A 173 -1.21 -12.06 -7.64
N ALA A 174 -0.92 -12.97 -8.56
CA ALA A 174 -1.73 -13.20 -9.75
C ALA A 174 -3.16 -13.66 -9.39
N ASP A 175 -3.29 -14.60 -8.46
CA ASP A 175 -4.59 -15.10 -7.97
C ASP A 175 -5.37 -13.99 -7.26
N GLY A 176 -4.69 -13.20 -6.41
CA GLY A 176 -5.30 -12.05 -5.75
C GLY A 176 -5.81 -11.02 -6.75
N MET A 177 -5.02 -10.69 -7.77
CA MET A 177 -5.43 -9.78 -8.84
C MET A 177 -6.65 -10.29 -9.59
N ALA A 178 -6.68 -11.57 -9.96
CA ALA A 178 -7.81 -12.17 -10.67
C ALA A 178 -9.12 -12.06 -9.87
N GLN A 179 -9.05 -12.24 -8.54
CA GLN A 179 -10.22 -12.16 -7.66
C GLN A 179 -10.71 -10.73 -7.38
N VAL A 180 -9.82 -9.71 -7.45
CA VAL A 180 -10.15 -8.33 -7.02
C VAL A 180 -10.30 -7.36 -8.21
N ARG A 181 -9.76 -7.68 -9.38
CA ARG A 181 -9.67 -6.77 -10.55
C ARG A 181 -11.00 -6.08 -10.93
N HIS A 182 -12.13 -6.77 -10.78
CA HIS A 182 -13.46 -6.28 -11.20
C HIS A 182 -14.33 -5.81 -10.03
N ARG A 183 -13.75 -5.61 -8.84
CA ARG A 183 -14.51 -5.25 -7.63
C ARG A 183 -14.54 -3.76 -7.32
N GLY A 184 -13.66 -2.99 -7.95
CA GLY A 184 -13.57 -1.53 -7.83
C GLY A 184 -13.33 -0.85 -9.16
N LEU A 185 -13.12 0.47 -9.14
CA LEU A 185 -12.90 1.31 -10.33
C LEU A 185 -11.58 0.98 -11.05
N SER A 186 -10.55 0.59 -10.31
CA SER A 186 -9.26 0.09 -10.82
C SER A 186 -8.54 -0.69 -9.73
N LEU A 187 -7.48 -1.41 -10.12
CA LEU A 187 -6.66 -2.19 -9.21
C LEU A 187 -5.19 -1.76 -9.30
N ALA A 188 -4.57 -1.59 -8.13
CA ALA A 188 -3.13 -1.59 -7.91
C ALA A 188 -2.78 -2.67 -6.90
N VAL A 189 -1.49 -2.98 -6.73
CA VAL A 189 -1.00 -3.93 -5.73
C VAL A 189 0.04 -3.29 -4.82
N ASP A 190 0.07 -3.69 -3.54
CA ASP A 190 1.05 -3.26 -2.54
C ASP A 190 1.67 -4.48 -1.86
N VAL A 191 2.98 -4.52 -1.80
CA VAL A 191 3.72 -5.62 -1.18
C VAL A 191 4.75 -5.08 -0.18
N SER A 192 4.91 -5.78 0.94
CA SER A 192 5.93 -5.45 1.95
C SER A 192 6.77 -6.68 2.32
N SER A 193 6.26 -7.54 3.22
CA SER A 193 7.01 -8.71 3.71
C SER A 193 7.26 -9.77 2.64
N GLY A 194 6.40 -9.90 1.64
CA GLY A 194 6.55 -10.91 0.58
C GLY A 194 7.71 -10.68 -0.39
N ILE A 195 8.43 -9.58 -0.24
CA ILE A 195 9.66 -9.24 -0.98
C ILE A 195 10.83 -8.97 -0.03
N GLU A 196 10.85 -9.60 1.15
CA GLU A 196 11.89 -9.44 2.17
C GLU A 196 12.64 -10.75 2.39
N SER A 197 13.97 -10.64 2.56
CA SER A 197 14.83 -11.73 3.06
C SER A 197 14.82 -11.78 4.60
N ALA A 198 14.64 -10.64 5.26
CA ALA A 198 14.42 -10.49 6.69
C ALA A 198 13.60 -9.22 6.97
N PRO A 199 12.91 -9.09 8.13
CA PRO A 199 12.08 -7.93 8.42
C PRO A 199 12.81 -6.59 8.22
N GLY A 200 12.33 -5.77 7.28
CA GLY A 200 12.92 -4.49 6.91
C GLY A 200 14.09 -4.56 5.92
N ILE A 201 14.46 -5.75 5.45
CA ILE A 201 15.51 -5.98 4.46
C ILE A 201 14.87 -6.58 3.20
N LYS A 202 14.82 -5.81 2.12
CA LYS A 202 14.24 -6.25 0.85
C LYS A 202 15.21 -7.16 0.10
N ASP A 203 14.63 -8.05 -0.70
CA ASP A 203 15.33 -8.99 -1.58
C ASP A 203 15.07 -8.60 -3.04
N SER A 204 16.15 -8.34 -3.78
CA SER A 204 16.08 -7.89 -5.18
C SER A 204 15.41 -8.92 -6.08
N ASP A 205 15.70 -10.21 -5.90
CA ASP A 205 15.17 -11.26 -6.75
C ASP A 205 13.67 -11.45 -6.50
N LEU A 206 13.24 -11.36 -5.24
CA LEU A 206 11.81 -11.37 -4.89
C LEU A 206 11.07 -10.14 -5.44
N MET A 207 11.70 -8.95 -5.46
CA MET A 207 11.10 -7.75 -6.07
C MET A 207 10.89 -7.94 -7.58
N HIS A 208 11.90 -8.44 -8.29
CA HIS A 208 11.79 -8.73 -9.73
C HIS A 208 10.76 -9.83 -10.00
N ALA A 209 10.76 -10.91 -9.22
CA ALA A 209 9.78 -11.99 -9.34
C ALA A 209 8.34 -11.50 -9.10
N PHE A 210 8.14 -10.60 -8.12
CA PHE A 210 6.83 -10.00 -7.85
C PHE A 210 6.34 -9.16 -9.04
N VAL A 211 7.21 -8.29 -9.58
CA VAL A 211 6.87 -7.49 -10.76
C VAL A 211 6.55 -8.38 -11.96
N ALA A 212 7.36 -9.41 -12.21
CA ALA A 212 7.13 -10.35 -13.30
C ALA A 212 5.77 -11.06 -13.18
N ALA A 213 5.40 -11.51 -11.96
CA ALA A 213 4.10 -12.13 -11.71
C ALA A 213 2.93 -11.17 -11.96
N VAL A 214 3.03 -9.90 -11.54
CA VAL A 214 2.02 -8.88 -11.80
C VAL A 214 1.88 -8.61 -13.31
N ARG A 215 2.99 -8.50 -14.04
CA ARG A 215 2.96 -8.26 -15.51
C ARG A 215 2.38 -9.45 -16.27
N ALA A 216 2.72 -10.68 -15.88
CA ALA A 216 2.11 -11.89 -16.44
C ALA A 216 0.58 -11.90 -16.21
N ALA A 217 0.11 -11.57 -15.01
CA ALA A 217 -1.32 -11.47 -14.71
C ALA A 217 -2.04 -10.38 -15.52
N ASP A 218 -1.37 -9.26 -15.82
CA ASP A 218 -1.92 -8.21 -16.68
C ASP A 218 -2.10 -8.68 -18.13
N HIS A 219 -1.14 -9.45 -18.66
CA HIS A 219 -1.22 -10.01 -20.02
C HIS A 219 -2.34 -11.03 -20.16
N HIS A 220 -2.55 -11.90 -19.18
CA HIS A 220 -3.63 -12.92 -19.22
C HIS A 220 -5.03 -12.30 -19.06
N ALA A 221 -5.15 -11.09 -18.52
CA ALA A 221 -6.42 -10.40 -18.33
C ALA A 221 -6.77 -9.44 -19.48
N ALA A 222 -5.88 -9.24 -20.45
CA ALA A 222 -6.21 -8.52 -21.67
C ALA A 222 -7.22 -9.35 -22.46
N PRO A 223 -8.38 -8.78 -22.92
CA PRO A 223 -9.25 -9.51 -23.85
C PRO A 223 -8.38 -9.83 -25.08
N GLY A 224 -8.42 -11.09 -25.51
CA GLY A 224 -7.79 -11.50 -26.77
C GLY A 224 -8.31 -10.63 -27.91
N ASP A 225 -7.43 -10.24 -28.83
CA ASP A 225 -7.73 -9.58 -30.09
C ASP A 225 -8.76 -10.35 -30.92
#